data_ddc6fd92444f45ffb2a22ae2b02915fc
#
_entry.id   ddc6fd92444f45ffb2a22ae2b02915fc
#
_cell.length_a   1.000
_cell.length_b   1.000
_cell.length_c   1.000
_cell.angle_alpha   90.00
_cell.angle_beta   90.00
_cell.angle_gamma   90.00
#
_symmetry.space_group_name_H-M   'P 1'
#
loop_
_entity.id
_entity.type
_entity.pdbx_description
1 polymer ?
#
loop_
_entity_poly.entity_id
_entity_poly.type
_entity_poly.pdbx_seq_one_letter_code
_entity_poly.pdbx_strand_id
1 'polypeptide(L)'
;MIKKLFLIPLLALFCMVPFLSAQAAASGVQISGVRVVTRNDANTPFVRTVVEVTDTVTPRLNIDSSGKYVTVTVPNAKIQKNVQKQYDADKNIVSRVWMTQRSSGTDINFKVPRAVTKKDIKVFTLPGAGAYKSKRVVIDINDKSGKVKQWRHWGDSSIGISSTQTTKKTWSTTNSKVSVPSYSGSSSYNLTKGLKGKTICIDPGHGGTDTGAIGERSYEKDITLAIAKKVQHLLQSAGANVVMTRTTDVDVYAPNDGAVEELQARCNIANAAKADAFVSIHIDSFSNGSVGGVTAYYNSKTAHDRNLASYLHTQNMKATNFSDRGVRTANFYVLLHTNMPATLLELGFISNPDEERALNTDAQQQNFAESIVKGLADYFDNNGL
;
A
#
# COMPACT_ATOMS: atom_id res chain seq x y z
N MET A 1 -8.01 -23.29 -93.94
CA MET A 1 -8.91 -23.35 -92.75
C MET A 1 -8.25 -22.57 -91.61
N ILE A 2 -8.72 -21.31 -91.41
CA ILE A 2 -8.15 -20.41 -90.44
C ILE A 2 -9.14 -20.27 -89.28
N LYS A 3 -8.81 -20.81 -88.12
CA LYS A 3 -9.62 -20.64 -86.95
C LYS A 3 -9.36 -19.26 -86.35
N LYS A 4 -10.40 -18.43 -86.30
CA LYS A 4 -10.38 -17.13 -85.63
C LYS A 4 -10.50 -17.35 -84.12
N LEU A 5 -9.48 -16.85 -83.38
CA LEU A 5 -9.49 -16.80 -81.91
C LEU A 5 -10.17 -15.49 -81.48
N PHE A 6 -11.30 -15.58 -80.77
CA PHE A 6 -11.97 -14.43 -80.16
C PHE A 6 -11.29 -14.08 -78.81
N LEU A 7 -10.75 -12.90 -78.76
CA LEU A 7 -10.18 -12.32 -77.52
C LEU A 7 -11.34 -11.59 -76.82
N ILE A 8 -11.74 -12.05 -75.64
CA ILE A 8 -12.68 -11.36 -74.74
C ILE A 8 -11.90 -10.44 -73.82
N PRO A 9 -12.15 -9.12 -73.77
CA PRO A 9 -11.50 -8.23 -72.81
C PRO A 9 -12.10 -8.44 -71.43
N LEU A 10 -11.26 -8.81 -70.47
CA LEU A 10 -11.59 -8.89 -69.04
C LEU A 10 -11.71 -7.47 -68.44
N LEU A 11 -12.96 -7.04 -68.24
CA LEU A 11 -13.28 -5.76 -67.59
C LEU A 11 -12.98 -5.87 -66.08
N ALA A 12 -11.83 -5.34 -65.63
CA ALA A 12 -11.52 -5.29 -64.21
C ALA A 12 -12.41 -4.25 -63.54
N LEU A 13 -13.41 -4.73 -62.77
CA LEU A 13 -14.27 -3.92 -61.92
C LEU A 13 -13.47 -3.55 -60.67
N PHE A 14 -12.93 -2.33 -60.65
CA PHE A 14 -12.28 -1.76 -59.47
C PHE A 14 -13.37 -1.38 -58.45
N CYS A 15 -13.67 -2.28 -57.50
CA CYS A 15 -14.45 -1.91 -56.33
C CYS A 15 -13.64 -0.93 -55.47
N MET A 16 -13.95 0.35 -55.62
CA MET A 16 -13.58 1.35 -54.63
C MET A 16 -14.35 1.05 -53.32
N VAL A 17 -13.69 0.37 -52.39
CA VAL A 17 -14.13 0.33 -51.01
C VAL A 17 -13.78 1.69 -50.39
N PRO A 18 -14.76 2.48 -49.95
CA PRO A 18 -14.44 3.69 -49.21
C PRO A 18 -13.72 3.28 -47.91
N PHE A 19 -12.42 3.65 -47.79
CA PHE A 19 -11.76 3.66 -46.50
C PHE A 19 -12.54 4.63 -45.63
N LEU A 20 -13.49 4.15 -44.85
CA LEU A 20 -13.94 4.85 -43.66
C LEU A 20 -12.73 4.86 -42.71
N SER A 21 -11.97 5.94 -42.74
CA SER A 21 -11.12 6.27 -41.64
C SER A 21 -12.03 6.41 -40.43
N ALA A 22 -12.09 5.39 -39.60
CA ALA A 22 -12.62 5.52 -38.25
C ALA A 22 -11.75 6.55 -37.55
N GLN A 23 -12.19 7.79 -37.62
CA GLN A 23 -11.67 8.87 -36.80
C GLN A 23 -11.97 8.40 -35.37
N ALA A 24 -10.94 7.87 -34.68
CA ALA A 24 -11.03 7.60 -33.28
C ALA A 24 -11.46 8.91 -32.62
N ALA A 25 -12.74 8.99 -32.25
CA ALA A 25 -13.25 10.10 -31.47
C ALA A 25 -12.30 10.26 -30.31
N ALA A 26 -11.64 11.39 -30.22
CA ALA A 26 -10.73 11.71 -29.13
C ALA A 26 -11.50 11.45 -27.82
N SER A 27 -11.27 10.30 -27.22
CA SER A 27 -11.88 9.97 -25.93
C SER A 27 -11.34 10.98 -24.97
N GLY A 28 -12.19 11.96 -24.59
CA GLY A 28 -11.81 12.99 -23.63
C GLY A 28 -11.27 12.35 -22.36
N VAL A 29 -10.50 13.10 -21.59
CA VAL A 29 -9.92 12.65 -20.32
C VAL A 29 -10.96 11.91 -19.49
N GLN A 30 -10.62 10.74 -18.98
CA GLN A 30 -11.48 9.97 -18.08
C GLN A 30 -10.92 10.02 -16.66
N ILE A 31 -11.77 10.17 -15.66
CA ILE A 31 -11.43 9.91 -14.26
C ILE A 31 -11.74 8.45 -13.98
N SER A 32 -10.70 7.67 -13.72
CA SER A 32 -10.76 6.22 -13.52
C SER A 32 -10.74 5.78 -12.06
N GLY A 33 -10.29 6.67 -11.16
CA GLY A 33 -10.25 6.41 -9.73
C GLY A 33 -10.10 7.68 -8.93
N VAL A 34 -10.54 7.65 -7.67
CA VAL A 34 -10.31 8.71 -6.69
C VAL A 34 -10.06 8.07 -5.34
N ARG A 35 -9.02 8.56 -4.64
CA ARG A 35 -8.70 8.18 -3.27
C ARG A 35 -8.63 9.42 -2.41
N VAL A 36 -9.14 9.32 -1.18
CA VAL A 36 -9.10 10.41 -0.20
C VAL A 36 -8.54 9.84 1.09
N VAL A 37 -7.44 10.42 1.57
CA VAL A 37 -6.78 9.99 2.82
C VAL A 37 -6.42 11.19 3.68
N THR A 38 -6.43 11.00 5.00
CA THR A 38 -5.90 12.00 5.93
C THR A 38 -4.45 11.66 6.22
N ARG A 39 -3.58 12.65 6.05
CA ARG A 39 -2.15 12.55 6.33
C ARG A 39 -1.85 13.38 7.58
N ASN A 40 -1.51 12.71 8.67
CA ASN A 40 -1.18 13.33 9.95
C ASN A 40 0.27 13.09 10.39
N ASP A 41 1.04 12.45 9.52
CA ASP A 41 2.47 12.19 9.62
C ASP A 41 3.36 13.38 9.19
N ALA A 42 2.78 14.37 8.52
CA ALA A 42 3.47 15.60 8.14
C ALA A 42 3.49 16.63 9.29
N ASN A 43 4.40 17.61 9.20
CA ASN A 43 4.48 18.72 10.16
C ASN A 43 3.15 19.49 10.32
N THR A 44 2.35 19.56 9.26
CA THR A 44 0.97 20.02 9.28
C THR A 44 0.11 18.91 8.70
N PRO A 45 -0.83 18.34 9.47
CA PRO A 45 -1.77 17.36 8.94
C PRO A 45 -2.55 17.92 7.75
N PHE A 46 -2.91 17.05 6.81
CA PHE A 46 -3.69 17.44 5.64
C PHE A 46 -4.56 16.29 5.10
N VAL A 47 -5.60 16.63 4.35
CA VAL A 47 -6.33 15.64 3.55
C VAL A 47 -5.78 15.67 2.13
N ARG A 48 -5.32 14.50 1.66
CA ARG A 48 -4.89 14.26 0.28
C ARG A 48 -6.00 13.62 -0.51
N THR A 49 -6.31 14.20 -1.66
CA THR A 49 -7.18 13.59 -2.66
C THR A 49 -6.38 13.34 -3.92
N VAL A 50 -6.34 12.07 -4.35
CA VAL A 50 -5.69 11.65 -5.59
C VAL A 50 -6.76 11.29 -6.60
N VAL A 51 -6.76 11.95 -7.75
CA VAL A 51 -7.68 11.71 -8.86
C VAL A 51 -6.89 11.10 -10.02
N GLU A 52 -7.18 9.86 -10.35
CA GLU A 52 -6.56 9.16 -11.48
C GLU A 52 -7.21 9.57 -12.78
N VAL A 53 -6.39 9.98 -13.73
CA VAL A 53 -6.85 10.47 -15.04
C VAL A 53 -6.11 9.76 -16.18
N THR A 54 -6.80 9.57 -17.30
CA THR A 54 -6.24 8.85 -18.45
C THR A 54 -5.24 9.68 -19.25
N ASP A 55 -5.25 11.00 -19.08
CA ASP A 55 -4.33 11.88 -19.83
C ASP A 55 -3.86 13.08 -18.99
N THR A 56 -2.83 13.78 -19.49
CA THR A 56 -2.30 14.99 -18.87
C THR A 56 -3.34 16.08 -18.84
N VAL A 57 -3.52 16.68 -17.67
CA VAL A 57 -4.46 17.78 -17.45
C VAL A 57 -3.79 18.91 -16.69
N THR A 58 -4.28 20.12 -16.86
CA THR A 58 -3.91 21.27 -16.04
C THR A 58 -5.10 21.62 -15.15
N PRO A 59 -5.11 21.17 -13.89
CA PRO A 59 -6.22 21.44 -12.96
C PRO A 59 -6.29 22.92 -12.61
N ARG A 60 -7.49 23.41 -12.32
CA ARG A 60 -7.73 24.80 -11.92
C ARG A 60 -8.29 24.85 -10.52
N LEU A 61 -7.61 25.55 -9.62
CA LEU A 61 -8.05 25.76 -8.24
C LEU A 61 -8.91 27.04 -8.15
N ASN A 62 -10.08 26.91 -7.54
CA ASN A 62 -10.93 27.99 -7.13
C ASN A 62 -11.31 27.86 -5.65
N ILE A 63 -11.33 28.96 -4.94
CA ILE A 63 -11.77 29.05 -3.54
C ILE A 63 -12.86 30.12 -3.50
N ASP A 64 -13.98 29.82 -2.91
CA ASP A 64 -15.07 30.79 -2.80
C ASP A 64 -14.72 31.98 -1.87
N SER A 65 -15.52 33.01 -1.88
CA SER A 65 -15.28 34.22 -1.07
C SER A 65 -15.27 33.96 0.43
N SER A 66 -15.95 32.90 0.90
CA SER A 66 -15.96 32.52 2.31
C SER A 66 -14.71 31.71 2.71
N GLY A 67 -13.95 31.22 1.76
CA GLY A 67 -12.83 30.28 1.99
C GLY A 67 -13.26 28.90 2.46
N LYS A 68 -14.56 28.57 2.45
CA LYS A 68 -15.09 27.30 2.97
C LYS A 68 -15.46 26.29 1.90
N TYR A 69 -15.47 26.71 0.64
CA TYR A 69 -15.66 25.81 -0.49
C TYR A 69 -14.49 25.93 -1.46
N VAL A 70 -13.85 24.79 -1.66
CA VAL A 70 -12.71 24.64 -2.58
C VAL A 70 -13.17 23.79 -3.74
N THR A 71 -12.86 24.22 -4.95
CA THR A 71 -13.16 23.48 -6.18
C THR A 71 -11.88 23.33 -6.99
N VAL A 72 -11.54 22.11 -7.35
CA VAL A 72 -10.48 21.83 -8.33
C VAL A 72 -11.12 21.26 -9.57
N THR A 73 -11.12 22.03 -10.65
CA THR A 73 -11.67 21.62 -11.94
C THR A 73 -10.61 20.85 -12.74
N VAL A 74 -10.95 19.63 -13.15
CA VAL A 74 -10.21 18.83 -14.12
C VAL A 74 -10.86 19.04 -15.49
N PRO A 75 -10.25 19.84 -16.38
CA PRO A 75 -10.87 20.22 -17.65
C PRO A 75 -11.01 18.99 -18.58
N ASN A 76 -12.09 18.99 -19.37
CA ASN A 76 -12.42 17.96 -20.37
C ASN A 76 -12.51 16.54 -19.82
N ALA A 77 -12.58 16.38 -18.48
CA ALA A 77 -12.62 15.08 -17.83
C ALA A 77 -14.08 14.61 -17.61
N LYS A 78 -14.29 13.31 -17.83
CA LYS A 78 -15.54 12.61 -17.54
C LYS A 78 -15.33 11.56 -16.47
N ILE A 79 -16.26 11.44 -15.54
CA ILE A 79 -16.25 10.46 -14.46
C ILE A 79 -16.68 9.10 -15.05
N GLN A 80 -15.87 8.06 -14.90
CA GLN A 80 -16.26 6.70 -15.27
C GLN A 80 -17.41 6.18 -14.39
N LYS A 81 -18.22 5.28 -14.93
CA LYS A 81 -19.46 4.81 -14.27
C LYS A 81 -19.21 4.13 -12.92
N ASN A 82 -18.07 3.47 -12.76
CA ASN A 82 -17.65 2.75 -11.56
C ASN A 82 -16.99 3.64 -10.50
N VAL A 83 -16.77 4.92 -10.78
CA VAL A 83 -16.12 5.84 -9.83
C VAL A 83 -17.15 6.45 -8.90
N GLN A 84 -16.95 6.30 -7.61
CA GLN A 84 -17.77 6.90 -6.56
C GLN A 84 -17.72 8.44 -6.66
N LYS A 85 -18.85 9.10 -6.40
CA LYS A 85 -18.95 10.56 -6.52
C LYS A 85 -18.87 11.32 -5.19
N GLN A 86 -18.84 10.63 -4.07
CA GLN A 86 -18.68 11.22 -2.73
C GLN A 86 -17.70 10.37 -1.93
N TYR A 87 -16.90 11.04 -1.10
CA TYR A 87 -15.85 10.42 -0.28
C TYR A 87 -15.87 11.03 1.12
N ASP A 88 -15.59 10.21 2.10
CA ASP A 88 -15.36 10.64 3.47
C ASP A 88 -13.93 11.13 3.64
N ALA A 89 -13.74 12.06 4.58
CA ALA A 89 -12.45 12.61 4.97
C ALA A 89 -12.50 12.96 6.45
N ASP A 90 -11.35 13.32 7.05
CA ASP A 90 -11.33 13.86 8.40
C ASP A 90 -12.11 15.16 8.48
N LYS A 91 -13.22 15.13 9.21
CA LYS A 91 -14.18 16.24 9.30
C LYS A 91 -13.61 17.50 9.95
N ASN A 92 -12.47 17.40 10.64
CA ASN A 92 -11.76 18.57 11.17
C ASN A 92 -11.00 19.32 10.08
N ILE A 93 -10.61 18.65 8.98
CA ILE A 93 -9.90 19.24 7.84
C ILE A 93 -10.86 19.48 6.68
N VAL A 94 -11.57 18.42 6.25
CA VAL A 94 -12.50 18.46 5.13
C VAL A 94 -13.82 17.80 5.54
N SER A 95 -14.88 18.58 5.62
CA SER A 95 -16.19 18.09 6.06
C SER A 95 -16.90 17.22 5.01
N ARG A 96 -16.56 17.40 3.72
CA ARG A 96 -17.14 16.65 2.60
C ARG A 96 -16.28 16.79 1.36
N VAL A 97 -16.15 15.68 0.62
CA VAL A 97 -15.55 15.64 -0.73
C VAL A 97 -16.58 15.07 -1.70
N TRP A 98 -16.81 15.76 -2.83
CA TRP A 98 -17.71 15.24 -3.86
C TRP A 98 -17.31 15.73 -5.26
N MET A 99 -17.71 14.97 -6.28
CA MET A 99 -17.48 15.32 -7.67
C MET A 99 -18.76 15.78 -8.37
N THR A 100 -18.61 16.78 -9.25
CA THR A 100 -19.70 17.29 -10.10
C THR A 100 -19.26 17.24 -11.55
N GLN A 101 -20.00 16.49 -12.39
CA GLN A 101 -19.76 16.49 -13.83
C GLN A 101 -20.29 17.78 -14.45
N ARG A 102 -19.46 18.46 -15.25
CA ARG A 102 -19.81 19.62 -16.06
C ARG A 102 -19.64 19.32 -17.54
N SER A 103 -20.21 20.15 -18.39
CA SER A 103 -19.96 20.08 -19.86
C SER A 103 -18.48 20.36 -20.19
N SER A 104 -17.80 21.21 -19.41
CA SER A 104 -16.41 21.60 -19.59
C SER A 104 -15.39 20.73 -18.85
N GLY A 105 -15.84 19.71 -18.09
CA GLY A 105 -14.95 18.84 -17.30
C GLY A 105 -15.60 18.35 -15.99
N THR A 106 -14.77 18.00 -15.02
CA THR A 106 -15.24 17.54 -13.71
C THR A 106 -14.69 18.43 -12.60
N ASP A 107 -15.57 18.87 -11.71
CA ASP A 107 -15.22 19.58 -10.50
C ASP A 107 -15.06 18.59 -9.33
N ILE A 108 -13.92 18.65 -8.65
CA ILE A 108 -13.66 18.01 -7.37
C ILE A 108 -13.90 19.08 -6.30
N ASN A 109 -14.92 18.91 -5.49
CA ASN A 109 -15.39 19.90 -4.55
C ASN A 109 -15.08 19.46 -3.12
N PHE A 110 -14.69 20.41 -2.29
CA PHE A 110 -14.42 20.23 -0.88
C PHE A 110 -15.18 21.27 -0.06
N LYS A 111 -15.85 20.80 0.98
CA LYS A 111 -16.35 21.68 2.04
C LYS A 111 -15.41 21.57 3.23
N VAL A 112 -14.83 22.69 3.66
CA VAL A 112 -13.92 22.74 4.80
C VAL A 112 -14.58 23.44 6.00
N PRO A 113 -14.33 22.99 7.24
CA PRO A 113 -14.96 23.56 8.43
C PRO A 113 -14.41 24.94 8.77
N ARG A 114 -13.20 25.26 8.31
CA ARG A 114 -12.52 26.56 8.52
C ARG A 114 -12.07 27.13 7.19
N ALA A 115 -12.10 28.46 7.08
CA ALA A 115 -11.68 29.16 5.87
C ALA A 115 -10.21 28.84 5.55
N VAL A 116 -9.97 28.49 4.29
CA VAL A 116 -8.65 28.24 3.73
C VAL A 116 -8.31 29.27 2.65
N THR A 117 -7.02 29.40 2.38
CA THR A 117 -6.45 30.24 1.33
C THR A 117 -5.61 29.39 0.38
N LYS A 118 -5.13 29.97 -0.71
CA LYS A 118 -4.23 29.26 -1.65
C LYS A 118 -2.97 28.71 -0.98
N LYS A 119 -2.51 29.30 0.12
CA LYS A 119 -1.32 28.82 0.87
C LYS A 119 -1.59 27.51 1.63
N ASP A 120 -2.85 27.23 1.90
CA ASP A 120 -3.28 26.05 2.64
C ASP A 120 -3.57 24.84 1.72
N ILE A 121 -3.47 25.05 0.40
CA ILE A 121 -3.85 24.05 -0.61
C ILE A 121 -2.70 23.87 -1.59
N LYS A 122 -2.34 22.62 -1.85
CA LYS A 122 -1.42 22.25 -2.93
C LYS A 122 -2.20 21.47 -3.99
N VAL A 123 -2.05 21.87 -5.26
CA VAL A 123 -2.60 21.11 -6.40
C VAL A 123 -1.45 20.89 -7.38
N PHE A 124 -1.18 19.65 -7.70
CA PHE A 124 -0.13 19.28 -8.64
C PHE A 124 -0.51 18.01 -9.42
N THR A 125 0.22 17.73 -10.48
CA THR A 125 0.01 16.55 -11.32
C THR A 125 1.24 15.65 -11.26
N LEU A 126 0.98 14.34 -11.29
CA LEU A 126 2.01 13.32 -11.39
C LEU A 126 1.85 12.59 -12.73
N PRO A 127 2.95 12.31 -13.45
CA PRO A 127 2.89 11.52 -14.68
C PRO A 127 2.45 10.11 -14.39
N GLY A 128 1.94 9.41 -15.39
CA GLY A 128 1.82 7.97 -15.36
C GLY A 128 3.22 7.35 -15.41
N ALA A 129 3.42 6.26 -14.67
CA ALA A 129 4.69 5.55 -14.61
C ALA A 129 4.46 4.04 -14.76
N GLY A 130 5.36 3.35 -15.47
CA GLY A 130 5.35 1.91 -15.65
C GLY A 130 4.08 1.34 -16.27
N ALA A 131 3.57 0.25 -15.72
CA ALA A 131 2.35 -0.41 -16.17
C ALA A 131 1.07 0.40 -15.84
N TYR A 132 1.12 1.30 -14.88
CA TYR A 132 0.04 2.23 -14.56
C TYR A 132 0.14 3.44 -15.47
N LYS A 133 -0.61 3.40 -16.57
CA LYS A 133 -0.69 4.52 -17.52
C LYS A 133 -1.48 5.71 -16.97
N SER A 134 -2.10 5.60 -15.81
CA SER A 134 -2.92 6.65 -15.20
C SER A 134 -2.04 7.79 -14.70
N LYS A 135 -2.28 8.97 -15.22
CA LYS A 135 -1.76 10.21 -14.66
C LYS A 135 -2.62 10.62 -13.46
N ARG A 136 -2.11 11.46 -12.59
CA ARG A 136 -2.80 11.78 -11.33
C ARG A 136 -2.87 13.28 -11.11
N VAL A 137 -4.02 13.76 -10.66
CA VAL A 137 -4.16 15.08 -10.06
C VAL A 137 -4.17 14.88 -8.54
N VAL A 138 -3.28 15.54 -7.83
CA VAL A 138 -3.15 15.46 -6.37
C VAL A 138 -3.55 16.78 -5.77
N ILE A 139 -4.42 16.73 -4.76
CA ILE A 139 -4.95 17.89 -4.06
C ILE A 139 -4.75 17.67 -2.56
N ASP A 140 -3.93 18.51 -1.93
CA ASP A 140 -3.70 18.51 -0.48
C ASP A 140 -4.35 19.73 0.14
N ILE A 141 -5.15 19.53 1.20
CA ILE A 141 -5.76 20.59 1.99
C ILE A 141 -5.28 20.47 3.42
N ASN A 142 -4.53 21.46 3.90
CA ASN A 142 -3.92 21.49 5.22
C ASN A 142 -4.95 21.64 6.34
N ASP A 143 -4.66 21.04 7.49
CA ASP A 143 -5.44 21.24 8.71
C ASP A 143 -5.29 22.68 9.24
N LYS A 144 -6.41 23.37 9.32
CA LYS A 144 -6.54 24.71 9.95
C LYS A 144 -7.17 24.62 11.33
N SER A 145 -7.54 23.42 11.77
CA SER A 145 -8.24 23.25 13.05
C SER A 145 -7.28 23.17 14.23
N GLY A 146 -6.09 22.65 13.99
CA GLY A 146 -5.14 22.23 15.02
C GLY A 146 -5.67 21.09 15.90
N LYS A 147 -6.80 20.47 15.50
CA LYS A 147 -7.45 19.39 16.26
C LYS A 147 -7.01 18.00 15.81
N VAL A 148 -6.48 17.87 14.60
CA VAL A 148 -5.93 16.64 14.10
C VAL A 148 -4.57 16.45 14.77
N LYS A 149 -4.51 15.46 15.65
CA LYS A 149 -3.26 15.16 16.35
C LYS A 149 -2.25 14.66 15.32
N GLN A 150 -1.07 15.29 15.31
CA GLN A 150 0.07 14.74 14.61
C GLN A 150 0.34 13.35 15.19
N TRP A 151 0.52 12.39 14.29
CA TRP A 151 1.02 11.08 14.67
C TRP A 151 2.50 11.25 15.06
N ARG A 152 2.82 11.01 16.32
CA ARG A 152 4.21 10.96 16.78
C ARG A 152 4.63 9.51 16.81
N HIS A 153 5.71 9.19 16.11
CA HIS A 153 6.30 7.86 16.17
C HIS A 153 6.58 7.46 17.63
N TRP A 154 6.18 6.28 18.01
CA TRP A 154 6.63 5.63 19.21
C TRP A 154 8.13 5.33 19.02
N GLY A 155 9.00 6.11 19.67
CA GLY A 155 10.45 5.89 19.64
C GLY A 155 11.30 7.13 19.40
N ASP A 156 10.72 8.31 19.18
CA ASP A 156 11.50 9.54 19.05
C ASP A 156 11.82 10.11 20.45
N SER A 157 12.93 9.61 21.03
CA SER A 157 13.45 9.99 22.35
C SER A 157 14.20 11.31 22.35
N SER A 158 14.12 12.12 21.30
CA SER A 158 14.85 13.38 21.17
C SER A 158 14.06 14.63 21.58
N ILE A 159 12.84 14.49 22.18
CA ILE A 159 12.08 15.64 22.66
C ILE A 159 12.03 15.60 24.19
N GLY A 160 12.74 16.56 24.82
CA GLY A 160 12.70 16.80 26.25
C GLY A 160 11.25 16.85 26.77
N ILE A 161 10.91 15.87 27.58
CA ILE A 161 9.61 15.81 28.27
C ILE A 161 9.64 16.81 29.40
N SER A 162 8.99 17.96 29.21
CA SER A 162 8.52 18.73 30.34
C SER A 162 7.40 17.96 31.01
N SER A 163 7.67 17.48 32.23
CA SER A 163 6.75 16.70 33.04
C SER A 163 5.62 17.61 33.54
N THR A 164 4.45 17.58 32.89
CA THR A 164 3.20 17.96 33.56
C THR A 164 2.06 17.13 32.96
N GLN A 165 1.60 16.19 33.77
CA GLN A 165 0.34 15.44 33.70
C GLN A 165 0.08 14.62 32.43
N THR A 166 0.70 13.46 32.37
CA THR A 166 0.14 12.28 31.69
C THR A 166 -0.92 11.68 32.60
N THR A 167 -2.19 11.91 32.29
CA THR A 167 -3.20 10.92 32.62
C THR A 167 -2.87 9.69 31.79
N LYS A 168 -2.18 8.72 32.38
CA LYS A 168 -2.07 7.37 31.87
C LYS A 168 -3.49 6.86 31.70
N LYS A 169 -4.03 6.88 30.48
CA LYS A 169 -5.13 6.02 30.11
C LYS A 169 -4.53 4.64 30.03
N THR A 170 -4.44 3.97 31.17
CA THR A 170 -4.18 2.55 31.24
C THR A 170 -5.29 1.87 30.45
N TRP A 171 -4.94 1.27 29.34
CA TRP A 171 -5.83 0.37 28.64
C TRP A 171 -6.10 -0.80 29.57
N SER A 172 -7.33 -0.85 30.08
CA SER A 172 -7.79 -2.03 30.79
C SER A 172 -7.86 -3.16 29.77
N THR A 173 -7.02 -4.14 29.93
CA THR A 173 -7.00 -5.38 29.14
C THR A 173 -8.27 -6.24 29.34
N THR A 174 -9.22 -5.76 30.13
CA THR A 174 -10.39 -6.53 30.58
C THR A 174 -11.52 -6.65 29.56
N ASN A 175 -11.45 -5.98 28.39
CA ASN A 175 -12.47 -6.09 27.34
C ASN A 175 -11.92 -6.45 25.95
N SER A 176 -10.70 -6.95 25.84
CA SER A 176 -10.17 -7.45 24.57
C SER A 176 -10.66 -8.86 24.35
N LYS A 177 -11.39 -9.10 23.26
CA LYS A 177 -11.81 -10.44 22.83
C LYS A 177 -10.62 -11.28 22.36
N VAL A 178 -9.50 -10.62 22.02
CA VAL A 178 -8.26 -11.24 21.57
C VAL A 178 -7.23 -11.08 22.68
N SER A 179 -6.79 -12.20 23.25
CA SER A 179 -5.66 -12.24 24.16
C SER A 179 -4.37 -12.41 23.36
N VAL A 180 -3.36 -11.63 23.69
CA VAL A 180 -2.00 -11.84 23.16
C VAL A 180 -1.41 -13.02 23.91
N PRO A 181 -1.10 -14.17 23.26
CA PRO A 181 -0.48 -15.29 23.93
C PRO A 181 0.90 -14.89 24.44
N SER A 182 1.28 -15.35 25.65
CA SER A 182 2.69 -15.27 26.02
C SER A 182 3.46 -16.27 25.16
N TYR A 183 4.17 -15.76 24.18
CA TYR A 183 5.12 -16.56 23.43
C TYR A 183 6.27 -16.92 24.38
N SER A 184 6.35 -18.18 24.77
CA SER A 184 7.38 -18.70 25.70
C SER A 184 8.72 -18.96 24.99
N GLY A 185 9.04 -18.18 23.97
CA GLY A 185 10.39 -18.13 23.43
C GLY A 185 11.30 -17.59 24.51
N SER A 186 12.21 -18.42 25.02
CA SER A 186 13.18 -17.96 26.01
C SER A 186 13.92 -16.76 25.43
N SER A 187 14.27 -15.79 26.28
CA SER A 187 15.11 -14.63 25.94
C SER A 187 16.49 -14.99 25.38
N SER A 188 16.87 -16.27 25.41
CA SER A 188 17.95 -16.88 24.65
C SER A 188 17.32 -17.63 23.48
N TYR A 189 17.09 -16.93 22.36
CA TYR A 189 16.77 -17.59 21.10
C TYR A 189 17.91 -18.57 20.77
N ASN A 190 17.64 -19.88 20.84
CA ASN A 190 18.63 -20.87 20.46
C ASN A 190 18.82 -20.77 18.94
N LEU A 191 19.90 -20.12 18.54
CA LEU A 191 20.29 -19.84 17.18
C LEU A 191 20.35 -21.17 16.40
N THR A 192 19.40 -21.35 15.48
CA THR A 192 19.38 -22.55 14.66
C THR A 192 20.47 -22.46 13.59
N LYS A 193 21.17 -23.58 13.34
CA LYS A 193 22.27 -23.65 12.37
C LYS A 193 21.86 -23.22 10.96
N GLY A 194 20.58 -23.38 10.61
CA GLY A 194 20.03 -23.06 9.30
C GLY A 194 20.07 -21.59 8.91
N LEU A 195 20.11 -20.66 9.85
CA LEU A 195 20.12 -19.22 9.56
C LEU A 195 21.51 -18.63 9.38
N LYS A 196 22.52 -19.24 9.97
CA LYS A 196 23.90 -18.70 9.95
C LYS A 196 24.42 -18.61 8.51
N GLY A 197 24.84 -17.40 8.12
CA GLY A 197 25.39 -17.10 6.80
C GLY A 197 24.36 -16.97 5.67
N LYS A 198 23.07 -17.22 5.94
CA LYS A 198 21.99 -16.95 4.97
C LYS A 198 21.78 -15.46 4.78
N THR A 199 21.52 -15.04 3.56
CA THR A 199 21.11 -13.66 3.24
C THR A 199 19.59 -13.64 3.11
N ILE A 200 18.92 -12.89 3.99
CA ILE A 200 17.46 -12.82 4.06
C ILE A 200 17.02 -11.38 3.79
N CYS A 201 16.15 -11.18 2.81
CA CYS A 201 15.54 -9.89 2.55
C CYS A 201 14.21 -9.79 3.29
N ILE A 202 14.09 -8.81 4.18
CA ILE A 202 12.86 -8.45 4.89
C ILE A 202 12.30 -7.18 4.28
N ASP A 203 11.04 -7.23 3.86
CA ASP A 203 10.33 -6.16 3.19
C ASP A 203 9.17 -5.68 4.07
N PRO A 204 9.35 -4.61 4.86
CA PRO A 204 8.22 -3.97 5.53
C PRO A 204 7.32 -3.32 4.50
N GLY A 205 6.09 -3.81 4.32
CA GLY A 205 5.15 -3.28 3.36
C GLY A 205 4.90 -1.78 3.54
N HIS A 206 4.60 -1.08 2.44
CA HIS A 206 4.29 0.36 2.43
C HIS A 206 5.47 1.22 2.89
N GLY A 207 5.22 2.48 3.26
CA GLY A 207 6.23 3.42 3.77
C GLY A 207 6.11 4.80 3.14
N GLY A 208 6.69 5.81 3.78
CA GLY A 208 6.71 7.17 3.27
C GLY A 208 5.33 7.70 2.93
N THR A 209 5.09 7.96 1.63
CA THR A 209 3.81 8.50 1.14
C THR A 209 2.71 7.45 1.01
N ASP A 210 3.05 6.16 1.04
CA ASP A 210 2.09 5.04 1.08
C ASP A 210 1.88 4.58 2.52
N THR A 211 0.70 4.89 3.07
CA THR A 211 0.34 4.47 4.45
C THR A 211 -0.01 2.99 4.55
N GLY A 212 -0.28 2.31 3.42
CA GLY A 212 -0.99 1.04 3.43
C GLY A 212 -2.42 1.20 3.93
N ALA A 213 -2.98 0.16 4.48
CA ALA A 213 -4.28 0.16 5.11
C ALA A 213 -4.29 1.06 6.37
N ILE A 214 -5.46 1.68 6.62
CA ILE A 214 -5.66 2.62 7.72
C ILE A 214 -6.63 2.01 8.71
N GLY A 215 -6.17 1.80 9.95
CA GLY A 215 -6.98 1.38 11.06
C GLY A 215 -7.67 2.56 11.77
N GLU A 216 -8.28 2.29 12.92
CA GLU A 216 -8.86 3.35 13.75
C GLU A 216 -7.78 4.27 14.35
N ARG A 217 -6.56 3.77 14.56
CA ARG A 217 -5.50 4.40 15.36
C ARG A 217 -4.11 4.30 14.78
N SER A 218 -3.92 3.47 13.75
CA SER A 218 -2.60 3.15 13.21
C SER A 218 -2.62 3.04 11.69
N TYR A 219 -1.42 3.11 11.12
CA TYR A 219 -1.18 2.82 9.72
C TYR A 219 -0.46 1.48 9.59
N GLU A 220 -0.79 0.74 8.56
CA GLU A 220 -0.12 -0.52 8.25
C GLU A 220 1.40 -0.36 8.16
N LYS A 221 1.88 0.67 7.48
CA LYS A 221 3.31 0.94 7.31
C LYS A 221 4.10 1.03 8.62
N ASP A 222 3.47 1.49 9.71
CA ASP A 222 4.12 1.65 11.01
C ASP A 222 4.25 0.29 11.73
N ILE A 223 3.19 -0.51 11.68
CA ILE A 223 3.16 -1.86 12.28
C ILE A 223 4.14 -2.77 11.54
N THR A 224 4.12 -2.76 10.20
CA THR A 224 5.02 -3.59 9.39
C THR A 224 6.49 -3.26 9.63
N LEU A 225 6.82 -1.96 9.74
CA LEU A 225 8.19 -1.52 10.06
C LEU A 225 8.61 -1.93 11.48
N ALA A 226 7.72 -1.81 12.47
CA ALA A 226 8.00 -2.18 13.85
C ALA A 226 8.31 -3.68 13.97
N ILE A 227 7.50 -4.55 13.36
CA ILE A 227 7.73 -5.99 13.32
C ILE A 227 9.02 -6.30 12.58
N ALA A 228 9.23 -5.72 11.39
CA ALA A 228 10.39 -5.98 10.56
C ALA A 228 11.72 -5.63 11.24
N LYS A 229 11.78 -4.56 12.02
CA LYS A 229 12.97 -4.20 12.81
C LYS A 229 13.29 -5.25 13.89
N LYS A 230 12.26 -5.80 14.53
CA LYS A 230 12.45 -6.89 15.50
C LYS A 230 12.94 -8.15 14.80
N VAL A 231 12.37 -8.51 13.63
CA VAL A 231 12.83 -9.61 12.78
C VAL A 231 14.29 -9.42 12.39
N GLN A 232 14.66 -8.23 11.92
CA GLN A 232 16.04 -7.89 11.57
C GLN A 232 16.99 -8.17 12.71
N HIS A 233 16.68 -7.65 13.91
CA HIS A 233 17.53 -7.84 15.10
C HIS A 233 17.71 -9.32 15.46
N LEU A 234 16.62 -10.09 15.45
CA LEU A 234 16.65 -11.52 15.77
C LEU A 234 17.44 -12.32 14.73
N LEU A 235 17.24 -12.07 13.43
CA LEU A 235 17.98 -12.72 12.35
C LEU A 235 19.49 -12.41 12.41
N GLN A 236 19.85 -11.16 12.66
CA GLN A 236 21.26 -10.77 12.84
C GLN A 236 21.88 -11.48 14.03
N SER A 237 21.17 -11.57 15.15
CA SER A 237 21.60 -12.33 16.33
C SER A 237 21.76 -13.83 16.05
N ALA A 238 20.97 -14.36 15.09
CA ALA A 238 21.08 -15.74 14.60
C ALA A 238 22.24 -15.95 13.61
N GLY A 239 23.00 -14.90 13.28
CA GLY A 239 24.13 -14.95 12.35
C GLY A 239 23.73 -14.89 10.88
N ALA A 240 22.50 -14.47 10.54
CA ALA A 240 22.08 -14.21 9.18
C ALA A 240 22.55 -12.83 8.70
N ASN A 241 22.76 -12.69 7.38
CA ASN A 241 22.90 -11.42 6.71
C ASN A 241 21.49 -10.89 6.40
N VAL A 242 21.15 -9.72 6.92
CA VAL A 242 19.79 -9.16 6.74
C VAL A 242 19.84 -7.95 5.83
N VAL A 243 19.04 -7.99 4.79
CA VAL A 243 18.79 -6.88 3.87
C VAL A 243 17.37 -6.39 4.13
N MET A 244 17.20 -5.09 4.36
CA MET A 244 15.90 -4.46 4.54
C MET A 244 15.57 -3.63 3.30
N THR A 245 14.35 -3.69 2.80
CA THR A 245 13.93 -2.79 1.70
C THR A 245 13.79 -1.36 2.17
N ARG A 246 13.39 -1.16 3.43
CA ARG A 246 13.43 0.12 4.15
C ARG A 246 13.69 -0.11 5.64
N THR A 247 14.35 0.84 6.28
CA THR A 247 14.64 0.82 7.73
C THR A 247 14.00 1.97 8.50
N THR A 248 13.38 2.89 7.75
CA THR A 248 12.67 4.07 8.28
C THR A 248 11.34 4.22 7.55
N ASP A 249 10.55 5.25 7.91
CA ASP A 249 9.31 5.57 7.21
C ASP A 249 9.60 6.37 5.93
N VAL A 250 9.96 5.65 4.87
CA VAL A 250 10.28 6.21 3.54
C VAL A 250 9.64 5.37 2.44
N ASP A 251 9.38 6.00 1.31
CA ASP A 251 9.15 5.30 0.04
C ASP A 251 10.47 4.67 -0.40
N VAL A 252 10.45 3.43 -0.93
CA VAL A 252 11.67 2.71 -1.30
C VAL A 252 12.23 3.23 -2.61
N TYR A 253 11.37 3.65 -3.53
CA TYR A 253 11.77 4.27 -4.79
C TYR A 253 11.78 5.80 -4.68
N ALA A 254 10.61 6.42 -4.57
CA ALA A 254 10.49 7.87 -4.44
C ALA A 254 9.12 8.28 -3.91
N PRO A 255 9.02 9.43 -3.23
CA PRO A 255 7.72 9.92 -2.73
C PRO A 255 6.70 10.13 -3.86
N ASN A 256 5.49 9.63 -3.67
CA ASN A 256 4.36 9.76 -4.59
C ASN A 256 4.56 9.13 -5.99
N ASP A 257 5.40 8.15 -6.10
CA ASP A 257 5.66 7.40 -7.34
C ASP A 257 4.52 6.43 -7.71
N GLY A 258 4.71 5.69 -8.79
CA GLY A 258 3.83 4.60 -9.21
C GLY A 258 4.05 3.35 -8.35
N ALA A 259 2.98 2.59 -8.12
CA ALA A 259 3.08 1.35 -7.35
C ALA A 259 4.05 0.33 -7.99
N VAL A 260 4.22 0.36 -9.32
CA VAL A 260 5.15 -0.56 -10.01
C VAL A 260 6.61 -0.21 -9.71
N GLU A 261 6.96 1.07 -9.75
CA GLU A 261 8.31 1.53 -9.47
C GLU A 261 8.69 1.24 -8.02
N GLU A 262 7.77 1.50 -7.09
CA GLU A 262 7.94 1.21 -5.67
C GLU A 262 8.14 -0.31 -5.43
N LEU A 263 7.28 -1.14 -6.00
CA LEU A 263 7.37 -2.59 -5.85
C LEU A 263 8.60 -3.17 -6.58
N GLN A 264 8.97 -2.62 -7.73
CA GLN A 264 10.17 -3.04 -8.44
C GLN A 264 11.45 -2.66 -7.67
N ALA A 265 11.49 -1.51 -7.00
CA ALA A 265 12.63 -1.13 -6.18
C ALA A 265 12.85 -2.13 -5.03
N ARG A 266 11.78 -2.61 -4.38
CA ARG A 266 11.83 -3.67 -3.36
C ARG A 266 12.42 -4.96 -3.92
N CYS A 267 11.94 -5.39 -5.09
CA CYS A 267 12.48 -6.56 -5.79
C CYS A 267 13.96 -6.39 -6.15
N ASN A 268 14.35 -5.21 -6.65
CA ASN A 268 15.73 -4.93 -7.04
C ASN A 268 16.69 -5.01 -5.87
N ILE A 269 16.30 -4.55 -4.68
CA ILE A 269 17.12 -4.65 -3.46
C ILE A 269 17.38 -6.13 -3.12
N ALA A 270 16.32 -6.95 -3.10
CA ALA A 270 16.43 -8.38 -2.80
C ALA A 270 17.27 -9.13 -3.85
N ASN A 271 17.02 -8.85 -5.14
CA ASN A 271 17.69 -9.49 -6.27
C ASN A 271 19.19 -9.11 -6.32
N ALA A 272 19.53 -7.84 -6.10
CA ALA A 272 20.91 -7.35 -6.06
C ALA A 272 21.70 -7.96 -4.89
N ALA A 273 21.04 -8.17 -3.75
CA ALA A 273 21.63 -8.86 -2.60
C ALA A 273 21.77 -10.36 -2.79
N LYS A 274 21.19 -10.94 -3.85
CA LYS A 274 21.11 -12.39 -4.07
C LYS A 274 20.60 -13.13 -2.82
N ALA A 275 19.51 -12.60 -2.24
CA ALA A 275 18.97 -13.14 -1.01
C ALA A 275 18.55 -14.61 -1.17
N ASP A 276 18.70 -15.40 -0.11
CA ASP A 276 18.27 -16.81 -0.06
C ASP A 276 16.76 -16.94 0.16
N ALA A 277 16.14 -15.92 0.76
CA ALA A 277 14.68 -15.82 0.94
C ALA A 277 14.25 -14.36 0.98
N PHE A 278 13.01 -14.12 0.53
CA PHE A 278 12.33 -12.82 0.61
C PHE A 278 11.05 -12.96 1.44
N VAL A 279 10.88 -12.10 2.44
CA VAL A 279 9.70 -12.07 3.30
C VAL A 279 9.13 -10.66 3.34
N SER A 280 7.97 -10.47 2.72
CA SER A 280 7.20 -9.22 2.81
C SER A 280 6.21 -9.29 3.97
N ILE A 281 6.14 -8.25 4.78
CA ILE A 281 5.32 -8.17 6.00
C ILE A 281 4.24 -7.12 5.78
N HIS A 282 2.98 -7.53 5.89
CA HIS A 282 1.78 -6.74 5.67
C HIS A 282 0.72 -6.95 6.76
N ILE A 283 -0.28 -6.08 6.78
CA ILE A 283 -1.47 -6.17 7.63
C ILE A 283 -2.69 -5.88 6.76
N ASP A 284 -3.53 -6.88 6.57
CA ASP A 284 -4.70 -6.85 5.68
C ASP A 284 -5.79 -5.87 6.15
N SER A 285 -6.73 -5.58 5.28
CA SER A 285 -7.90 -4.75 5.59
C SER A 285 -9.12 -5.20 4.81
N PHE A 286 -10.28 -5.15 5.44
CA PHE A 286 -11.55 -5.45 4.79
C PHE A 286 -12.63 -4.47 5.21
N SER A 287 -13.65 -4.25 4.36
CA SER A 287 -14.75 -3.31 4.64
C SER A 287 -15.63 -3.73 5.83
N ASN A 288 -15.66 -5.02 6.17
CA ASN A 288 -16.32 -5.53 7.37
C ASN A 288 -15.27 -5.72 8.47
N GLY A 289 -15.31 -4.90 9.51
CA GLY A 289 -14.40 -4.94 10.65
C GLY A 289 -14.47 -6.21 11.53
N SER A 290 -15.41 -7.14 11.29
CA SER A 290 -15.42 -8.44 11.96
C SER A 290 -14.51 -9.48 11.26
N VAL A 291 -14.02 -9.17 10.05
CA VAL A 291 -13.09 -10.05 9.34
C VAL A 291 -11.71 -9.90 9.95
N GLY A 292 -11.04 -11.03 10.16
CA GLY A 292 -9.71 -11.08 10.77
C GLY A 292 -8.96 -12.35 10.40
N GLY A 293 -7.72 -12.45 10.86
CA GLY A 293 -6.89 -13.66 10.77
C GLY A 293 -5.60 -13.49 9.99
N VAL A 294 -4.77 -14.51 10.05
CA VAL A 294 -3.43 -14.56 9.46
C VAL A 294 -3.43 -15.34 8.16
N THR A 295 -2.82 -14.79 7.11
CA THR A 295 -2.64 -15.46 5.82
C THR A 295 -1.16 -15.41 5.41
N ALA A 296 -0.65 -16.45 4.78
CA ALA A 296 0.61 -16.39 4.06
C ALA A 296 0.37 -16.58 2.56
N TYR A 297 0.92 -15.71 1.74
CA TYR A 297 0.81 -15.78 0.28
C TYR A 297 2.14 -16.17 -0.35
N TYR A 298 2.06 -16.95 -1.43
CA TYR A 298 3.19 -17.31 -2.26
C TYR A 298 2.80 -17.31 -3.75
N ASN A 299 3.79 -17.30 -4.61
CA ASN A 299 3.64 -17.60 -6.04
C ASN A 299 4.55 -18.80 -6.36
N SER A 300 4.04 -19.74 -7.16
CA SER A 300 4.78 -20.97 -7.49
C SER A 300 5.86 -20.73 -8.56
N LYS A 301 6.67 -19.67 -8.42
CA LYS A 301 7.78 -19.39 -9.35
C LYS A 301 9.01 -20.28 -9.11
N THR A 302 9.18 -20.77 -7.87
CA THR A 302 10.18 -21.78 -7.50
C THR A 302 9.51 -22.97 -6.80
N ALA A 303 10.20 -24.10 -6.70
CA ALA A 303 9.71 -25.26 -5.96
C ALA A 303 9.60 -25.02 -4.44
N HIS A 304 10.20 -23.94 -3.94
CA HIS A 304 10.36 -23.68 -2.51
C HIS A 304 9.43 -22.60 -1.96
N ASP A 305 8.77 -21.81 -2.82
CA ASP A 305 7.91 -20.68 -2.38
C ASP A 305 6.79 -21.15 -1.44
N ARG A 306 6.08 -22.23 -1.79
CA ARG A 306 5.03 -22.81 -0.96
C ARG A 306 5.54 -23.28 0.40
N ASN A 307 6.71 -23.92 0.41
CA ASN A 307 7.32 -24.42 1.65
C ASN A 307 7.68 -23.27 2.57
N LEU A 308 8.34 -22.23 2.04
CA LEU A 308 8.65 -21.01 2.80
C LEU A 308 7.39 -20.44 3.45
N ALA A 309 6.33 -20.18 2.65
CA ALA A 309 5.07 -19.67 3.15
C ALA A 309 4.47 -20.58 4.24
N SER A 310 4.52 -21.90 4.06
CA SER A 310 3.92 -22.88 4.99
C SER A 310 4.67 -22.91 6.32
N TYR A 311 6.00 -22.89 6.32
CA TYR A 311 6.79 -22.87 7.56
C TYR A 311 6.55 -21.59 8.36
N LEU A 312 6.57 -20.44 7.68
CA LEU A 312 6.31 -19.16 8.35
C LEU A 312 4.87 -19.09 8.89
N HIS A 313 3.90 -19.48 8.07
CA HIS A 313 2.49 -19.49 8.50
C HIS A 313 2.26 -20.38 9.73
N THR A 314 2.82 -21.59 9.72
CA THR A 314 2.71 -22.53 10.85
C THR A 314 3.23 -21.94 12.16
N GLN A 315 4.34 -21.19 12.12
CA GLN A 315 4.88 -20.55 13.32
C GLN A 315 4.08 -19.28 13.68
N ASN A 316 3.63 -18.48 12.69
CA ASN A 316 2.80 -17.29 12.94
C ASN A 316 1.48 -17.67 13.65
N MET A 317 0.86 -18.79 13.29
CA MET A 317 -0.35 -19.27 13.97
C MET A 317 -0.14 -19.66 15.43
N LYS A 318 1.08 -19.98 15.83
CA LYS A 318 1.42 -20.22 17.26
C LYS A 318 1.64 -18.93 18.05
N ALA A 319 1.89 -17.83 17.35
CA ALA A 319 2.23 -16.53 17.93
C ALA A 319 1.00 -15.65 18.23
N THR A 320 -0.20 -16.10 17.86
CA THR A 320 -1.41 -15.31 18.00
C THR A 320 -2.65 -16.20 18.17
N ASN A 321 -3.75 -15.62 18.66
CA ASN A 321 -5.07 -16.24 18.69
C ASN A 321 -5.97 -15.79 17.53
N PHE A 322 -5.41 -15.14 16.52
CA PHE A 322 -6.16 -14.73 15.33
C PHE A 322 -6.60 -15.94 14.51
N SER A 323 -7.63 -15.78 13.71
CA SER A 323 -8.15 -16.86 12.87
C SER A 323 -7.11 -17.32 11.84
N ASP A 324 -7.05 -18.62 11.60
CA ASP A 324 -6.23 -19.20 10.54
C ASP A 324 -6.93 -19.04 9.19
N ARG A 325 -6.32 -18.30 8.27
CA ARG A 325 -6.78 -18.12 6.88
C ARG A 325 -5.97 -18.95 5.89
N GLY A 326 -4.96 -19.65 6.35
CA GLY A 326 -4.16 -20.61 5.58
C GLY A 326 -3.10 -19.99 4.68
N VAL A 327 -2.50 -20.88 3.89
CA VAL A 327 -1.49 -20.55 2.89
C VAL A 327 -2.14 -20.51 1.52
N ARG A 328 -1.96 -19.43 0.75
CA ARG A 328 -2.67 -19.16 -0.49
C ARG A 328 -1.74 -18.72 -1.62
N THR A 329 -2.13 -18.99 -2.85
CA THR A 329 -1.43 -18.45 -4.02
C THR A 329 -1.91 -17.03 -4.33
N ALA A 330 -0.96 -16.16 -4.73
CA ALA A 330 -1.27 -14.82 -5.21
C ALA A 330 -0.26 -14.34 -6.25
N ASN A 331 -0.71 -13.44 -7.13
CA ASN A 331 0.11 -12.79 -8.15
C ASN A 331 0.58 -11.42 -7.68
N PHE A 332 1.00 -11.30 -6.43
CA PHE A 332 1.58 -10.06 -5.94
C PHE A 332 2.92 -9.77 -6.64
N TYR A 333 3.13 -8.50 -6.96
CA TYR A 333 4.28 -8.06 -7.76
C TYR A 333 5.60 -8.56 -7.18
N VAL A 334 5.82 -8.36 -5.88
CA VAL A 334 7.06 -8.78 -5.20
C VAL A 334 7.26 -10.28 -5.18
N LEU A 335 6.18 -11.07 -5.18
CA LEU A 335 6.27 -12.52 -5.26
C LEU A 335 6.65 -13.02 -6.66
N LEU A 336 6.26 -12.27 -7.71
CA LEU A 336 6.54 -12.62 -9.11
C LEU A 336 7.94 -12.19 -9.57
N HIS A 337 8.44 -11.03 -9.07
CA HIS A 337 9.63 -10.36 -9.64
C HIS A 337 10.88 -10.47 -8.76
N THR A 338 10.81 -11.15 -7.62
CA THR A 338 11.98 -11.58 -6.85
C THR A 338 12.53 -12.90 -7.39
N ASN A 339 13.86 -13.10 -7.37
CA ASN A 339 14.52 -14.26 -7.98
C ASN A 339 14.63 -15.47 -7.02
N MET A 340 14.45 -15.25 -5.72
CA MET A 340 14.55 -16.26 -4.66
C MET A 340 13.17 -16.74 -4.21
N PRO A 341 13.07 -17.80 -3.38
CA PRO A 341 11.82 -18.14 -2.70
C PRO A 341 11.26 -16.95 -1.93
N ALA A 342 9.96 -16.69 -2.11
CA ALA A 342 9.33 -15.50 -1.57
C ALA A 342 7.96 -15.78 -0.95
N THR A 343 7.65 -15.08 0.14
CA THR A 343 6.33 -15.07 0.76
C THR A 343 5.93 -13.67 1.17
N LEU A 344 4.62 -13.41 1.16
CA LEU A 344 4.02 -12.22 1.74
C LEU A 344 3.11 -12.67 2.88
N LEU A 345 3.30 -12.09 4.04
CA LEU A 345 2.59 -12.41 5.27
C LEU A 345 1.59 -11.29 5.59
N GLU A 346 0.31 -11.66 5.68
CA GLU A 346 -0.73 -10.82 6.28
C GLU A 346 -0.93 -11.26 7.72
N LEU A 347 -0.38 -10.50 8.66
CA LEU A 347 -0.28 -10.89 10.07
C LEU A 347 -1.55 -10.56 10.89
N GLY A 348 -2.61 -10.17 10.25
CA GLY A 348 -3.89 -9.80 10.83
C GLY A 348 -4.59 -8.75 9.98
N PHE A 349 -5.71 -8.22 10.48
CA PHE A 349 -6.50 -7.19 9.81
C PHE A 349 -6.50 -5.90 10.62
N ILE A 350 -5.95 -4.83 10.06
CA ILE A 350 -5.96 -3.51 10.71
C ILE A 350 -7.38 -2.92 10.82
N SER A 351 -8.29 -3.36 9.95
CA SER A 351 -9.71 -2.99 9.99
C SER A 351 -10.50 -3.70 11.09
N ASN A 352 -9.93 -4.76 11.70
CA ASN A 352 -10.51 -5.43 12.85
C ASN A 352 -10.01 -4.75 14.13
N PRO A 353 -10.90 -4.11 14.95
CA PRO A 353 -10.46 -3.33 16.10
C PRO A 353 -9.73 -4.13 17.18
N ASP A 354 -10.06 -5.43 17.34
CA ASP A 354 -9.40 -6.30 18.31
C ASP A 354 -7.99 -6.69 17.83
N GLU A 355 -7.85 -7.02 16.53
CA GLU A 355 -6.56 -7.33 15.94
C GLU A 355 -5.68 -6.09 15.82
N GLU A 356 -6.23 -4.93 15.42
CA GLU A 356 -5.49 -3.67 15.41
C GLU A 356 -4.89 -3.35 16.79
N ARG A 357 -5.69 -3.50 17.87
CA ARG A 357 -5.19 -3.30 19.24
C ARG A 357 -4.03 -4.22 19.57
N ALA A 358 -4.15 -5.51 19.26
CA ALA A 358 -3.10 -6.49 19.51
C ALA A 358 -1.84 -6.18 18.71
N LEU A 359 -1.97 -5.90 17.41
CA LEU A 359 -0.88 -5.58 16.47
C LEU A 359 -0.09 -4.32 16.89
N ASN A 360 -0.71 -3.40 17.61
CA ASN A 360 -0.07 -2.21 18.15
C ASN A 360 0.63 -2.43 19.51
N THR A 361 0.59 -3.66 20.05
CA THR A 361 1.34 -3.98 21.27
C THR A 361 2.75 -4.45 20.95
N ASP A 362 3.71 -4.04 21.79
CA ASP A 362 5.10 -4.52 21.66
C ASP A 362 5.17 -6.05 21.78
N ALA A 363 4.36 -6.64 22.65
CA ALA A 363 4.30 -8.09 22.87
C ALA A 363 3.86 -8.84 21.61
N GLN A 364 2.78 -8.43 20.94
CA GLN A 364 2.31 -9.12 19.73
C GLN A 364 3.29 -8.94 18.57
N GLN A 365 3.88 -7.75 18.43
CA GLN A 365 4.92 -7.49 17.42
C GLN A 365 6.15 -8.37 17.66
N GLN A 366 6.55 -8.54 18.93
CA GLN A 366 7.65 -9.44 19.30
C GLN A 366 7.31 -10.89 19.00
N ASN A 367 6.10 -11.34 19.36
CA ASN A 367 5.64 -12.70 19.08
C ASN A 367 5.70 -13.02 17.57
N PHE A 368 5.22 -12.10 16.72
CA PHE A 368 5.31 -12.27 15.27
C PHE A 368 6.76 -12.24 14.76
N ALA A 369 7.60 -11.38 15.30
CA ALA A 369 9.01 -11.37 14.91
C ALA A 369 9.71 -12.69 15.23
N GLU A 370 9.51 -13.23 16.42
CA GLU A 370 10.09 -14.52 16.84
C GLU A 370 9.54 -15.67 15.99
N SER A 371 8.23 -15.67 15.70
CA SER A 371 7.61 -16.70 14.88
C SER A 371 8.09 -16.68 13.42
N ILE A 372 8.32 -15.50 12.84
CA ILE A 372 8.88 -15.34 11.49
C ILE A 372 10.29 -15.92 11.45
N VAL A 373 11.13 -15.57 12.43
CA VAL A 373 12.51 -16.07 12.50
C VAL A 373 12.55 -17.57 12.74
N LYS A 374 11.67 -18.11 13.59
CA LYS A 374 11.53 -19.54 13.80
C LYS A 374 11.07 -20.26 12.53
N GLY A 375 10.10 -19.69 11.81
CA GLY A 375 9.63 -20.24 10.54
C GLY A 375 10.71 -20.28 9.47
N LEU A 376 11.54 -19.23 9.39
CA LEU A 376 12.72 -19.20 8.51
C LEU A 376 13.76 -20.26 8.91
N ALA A 377 14.03 -20.42 10.20
CA ALA A 377 14.93 -21.44 10.70
C ALA A 377 14.45 -22.85 10.31
N ASP A 378 13.19 -23.16 10.58
CA ASP A 378 12.58 -24.44 10.24
C ASP A 378 12.60 -24.70 8.72
N TYR A 379 12.39 -23.64 7.92
CA TYR A 379 12.46 -23.74 6.47
C TYR A 379 13.85 -24.12 5.98
N PHE A 380 14.89 -23.44 6.43
CA PHE A 380 16.26 -23.72 5.99
C PHE A 380 16.78 -25.06 6.53
N ASP A 381 16.41 -25.44 7.75
CA ASP A 381 16.80 -26.72 8.34
C ASP A 381 16.21 -27.91 7.58
N ASN A 382 14.98 -27.77 7.04
CA ASN A 382 14.27 -28.87 6.39
C ASN A 382 14.40 -28.90 4.86
N ASN A 383 14.81 -27.81 4.22
CA ASN A 383 14.91 -27.74 2.75
C ASN A 383 16.37 -27.78 2.26
N GLY A 384 17.35 -27.79 3.15
CA GLY A 384 18.77 -27.87 2.78
C GLY A 384 19.27 -26.67 1.96
N LEU A 385 18.60 -25.50 2.03
CA LEU A 385 18.93 -24.28 1.28
C LEU A 385 19.89 -23.36 2.03
#